data_475ad7e3cc91703c929b459e5807f737
#
_entry.id   475ad7e3cc91703c929b459e5807f737
#
_cell.length_a   1.000
_cell.length_b   1.000
_cell.length_c   1.000
_cell.angle_alpha   90.00
_cell.angle_beta   90.00
_cell.angle_gamma   90.00
#
_symmetry.space_group_name_H-M   'P 1'
#
loop_
_entity.id
_entity.type
_entity.pdbx_description
1 polymer ?
#
loop_
_entity_poly.entity_id
_entity_poly.type
_entity_poly.pdbx_seq_one_letter_code
_entity_poly.pdbx_strand_id
1 'polypeptide(L)'
;HEFNYGLPYLQNTLNHLHHPILCANIFDHNNAPLTGQGVSYFKRGDITIGVIGLTTQFIPNWEQPAHIKGLTFNSAVETLKCILPDVRKKSDVVVVSYHGGFERSLDTDIPTEELTGENEGSDILERFHKDIDVLITGHQHRDIAMIKNDTAIIQPGTRGTEFGKVTLTLDHEHRITDKQSTLVSVPSHLSLTLSNNDHSLLNELEDWLDTDITTLSEPML
;
A
#
# COMPACT_ATOMS: atom_id res chain seq x y z
N HIS A 1 -8.61 3.67 -3.66
CA HIS A 1 -9.93 3.67 -4.36
C HIS A 1 -10.86 2.55 -3.91
N GLU A 2 -10.49 1.78 -2.88
CA GLU A 2 -11.26 0.66 -2.35
C GLU A 2 -12.64 1.08 -1.81
N PHE A 3 -12.81 2.36 -1.46
CA PHE A 3 -14.06 2.90 -0.95
C PHE A 3 -15.02 3.39 -2.05
N ASN A 4 -14.60 3.49 -3.29
CA ASN A 4 -15.38 4.10 -4.39
C ASN A 4 -16.75 3.44 -4.61
N TYR A 5 -16.89 2.16 -4.26
CA TYR A 5 -18.16 1.42 -4.36
C TYR A 5 -18.90 1.29 -3.02
N GLY A 6 -18.42 2.00 -2.00
CA GLY A 6 -18.99 2.01 -0.66
C GLY A 6 -18.54 0.87 0.24
N LEU A 7 -18.74 1.07 1.53
CA LEU A 7 -18.28 0.15 2.57
C LEU A 7 -18.86 -1.27 2.47
N PRO A 8 -20.15 -1.48 2.11
CA PRO A 8 -20.68 -2.85 1.96
C PRO A 8 -19.98 -3.65 0.87
N TYR A 9 -19.63 -3.01 -0.25
CA TYR A 9 -18.89 -3.66 -1.33
C TYR A 9 -17.47 -4.03 -0.88
N LEU A 10 -16.77 -3.08 -0.24
CA LEU A 10 -15.44 -3.33 0.31
C LEU A 10 -15.46 -4.49 1.32
N GLN A 11 -16.39 -4.50 2.26
CA GLN A 11 -16.50 -5.57 3.26
C GLN A 11 -16.76 -6.94 2.62
N ASN A 12 -17.63 -6.98 1.59
CA ASN A 12 -17.85 -8.21 0.84
C ASN A 12 -16.56 -8.68 0.14
N THR A 13 -15.80 -7.79 -0.48
CA THR A 13 -14.51 -8.11 -1.10
C THR A 13 -13.51 -8.64 -0.07
N LEU A 14 -13.35 -7.96 1.06
CA LEU A 14 -12.45 -8.36 2.14
C LEU A 14 -12.76 -9.78 2.67
N ASN A 15 -14.05 -10.13 2.76
CA ASN A 15 -14.49 -11.46 3.24
C ASN A 15 -14.15 -12.60 2.28
N HIS A 16 -13.89 -12.31 1.00
CA HIS A 16 -13.50 -13.32 0.00
C HIS A 16 -11.98 -13.47 -0.14
N LEU A 17 -11.20 -12.62 0.52
CA LEU A 17 -9.75 -12.71 0.50
C LEU A 17 -9.24 -13.71 1.54
N HIS A 18 -8.34 -14.60 1.12
CA HIS A 18 -7.80 -15.68 1.97
C HIS A 18 -6.42 -15.36 2.55
N HIS A 19 -5.99 -14.10 2.47
CA HIS A 19 -4.72 -13.64 3.03
C HIS A 19 -4.97 -12.46 3.99
N PRO A 20 -4.06 -12.18 4.93
CA PRO A 20 -4.17 -11.06 5.83
C PRO A 20 -4.22 -9.74 5.06
N ILE A 21 -5.17 -8.89 5.41
CA ILE A 21 -5.24 -7.50 4.95
C ILE A 21 -4.93 -6.62 6.14
N LEU A 22 -3.95 -5.75 5.97
CA LEU A 22 -3.42 -4.94 7.07
C LEU A 22 -3.75 -3.47 6.84
N CYS A 23 -4.45 -2.84 7.79
CA CYS A 23 -4.64 -1.41 7.82
C CYS A 23 -4.72 -0.94 9.28
N ALA A 24 -3.64 -0.34 9.76
CA ALA A 24 -3.51 0.03 11.17
C ALA A 24 -4.11 1.39 11.50
N ASN A 25 -4.45 2.20 10.49
CA ASN A 25 -4.87 3.59 10.71
C ASN A 25 -6.28 3.93 10.25
N ILE A 26 -7.10 2.91 9.90
CA ILE A 26 -8.54 3.10 9.67
C ILE A 26 -9.33 2.29 10.70
N PHE A 27 -10.27 2.94 11.37
CA PHE A 27 -11.09 2.35 12.42
C PHE A 27 -12.57 2.51 12.14
N ASP A 28 -13.35 1.53 12.57
CA ASP A 28 -14.82 1.59 12.54
C ASP A 28 -15.37 2.39 13.73
N HIS A 29 -16.70 2.50 13.81
CA HIS A 29 -17.42 3.21 14.88
C HIS A 29 -17.24 2.58 16.29
N ASN A 30 -16.74 1.35 16.38
CA ASN A 30 -16.40 0.68 17.64
C ASN A 30 -14.91 0.87 17.99
N ASN A 31 -14.18 1.67 17.24
CA ASN A 31 -12.75 1.84 17.36
C ASN A 31 -11.96 0.53 17.13
N ALA A 32 -12.51 -0.38 16.31
CA ALA A 32 -11.84 -1.58 15.86
C ALA A 32 -11.19 -1.32 14.47
N PRO A 33 -10.00 -1.89 14.19
CA PRO A 33 -9.39 -1.76 12.87
C PRO A 33 -10.33 -2.30 11.78
N LEU A 34 -10.53 -1.52 10.71
CA LEU A 34 -11.47 -1.86 9.62
C LEU A 34 -11.20 -3.24 9.00
N THR A 35 -9.95 -3.62 8.87
CA THR A 35 -9.53 -4.91 8.31
C THR A 35 -9.32 -6.00 9.36
N GLY A 36 -9.74 -5.76 10.62
CA GLY A 36 -9.54 -6.66 11.75
C GLY A 36 -8.13 -6.61 12.35
N GLN A 37 -7.12 -6.24 11.59
CA GLN A 37 -5.73 -6.12 12.06
C GLN A 37 -4.93 -5.09 11.26
N GLY A 38 -3.95 -4.47 11.91
CA GLY A 38 -3.04 -3.52 11.26
C GLY A 38 -1.60 -4.05 11.13
N VAL A 39 -1.28 -5.13 11.84
CA VAL A 39 0.06 -5.71 11.92
C VAL A 39 -0.02 -7.22 11.79
N SER A 40 0.92 -7.81 11.08
CA SER A 40 1.11 -9.26 11.03
C SER A 40 2.57 -9.66 11.18
N TYR A 41 2.82 -10.87 11.69
CA TYR A 41 4.17 -11.40 11.89
C TYR A 41 4.34 -12.67 11.07
N PHE A 42 5.41 -12.71 10.28
CA PHE A 42 5.76 -13.85 9.43
C PHE A 42 7.10 -14.43 9.86
N LYS A 43 7.20 -15.73 9.88
CA LYS A 43 8.47 -16.43 10.12
C LYS A 43 9.08 -16.95 8.82
N ARG A 44 10.38 -16.77 8.69
CA ARG A 44 11.20 -17.39 7.64
C ARG A 44 12.44 -17.99 8.30
N GLY A 45 12.43 -19.33 8.52
CA GLY A 45 13.35 -19.96 9.44
C GLY A 45 13.19 -19.38 10.84
N ASP A 46 14.29 -18.90 11.41
CA ASP A 46 14.31 -18.29 12.74
C ASP A 46 14.01 -16.76 12.72
N ILE A 47 13.97 -16.16 11.52
CA ILE A 47 13.73 -14.74 11.35
C ILE A 47 12.24 -14.41 11.50
N THR A 48 11.92 -13.41 12.31
CA THR A 48 10.58 -12.86 12.46
C THR A 48 10.48 -11.53 11.71
N ILE A 49 9.53 -11.44 10.78
CA ILE A 49 9.25 -10.25 9.98
C ILE A 49 7.94 -9.65 10.46
N GLY A 50 7.99 -8.42 11.00
CA GLY A 50 6.80 -7.64 11.33
C GLY A 50 6.40 -6.78 10.15
N VAL A 51 5.15 -6.88 9.72
CA VAL A 51 4.59 -6.08 8.62
C VAL A 51 3.47 -5.21 9.15
N ILE A 52 3.57 -3.91 8.92
CA ILE A 52 2.56 -2.89 9.28
C ILE A 52 1.93 -2.40 7.98
N GLY A 53 0.60 -2.45 7.88
CA GLY A 53 -0.15 -1.86 6.77
C GLY A 53 -0.73 -0.51 7.15
N LEU A 54 -0.59 0.48 6.28
CA LEU A 54 -1.10 1.84 6.45
C LEU A 54 -1.63 2.38 5.12
N THR A 55 -2.51 3.35 5.19
CA THR A 55 -2.96 4.12 4.02
C THR A 55 -3.02 5.60 4.34
N THR A 56 -3.14 6.43 3.31
CA THR A 56 -3.28 7.87 3.51
C THR A 56 -4.52 8.21 4.34
N GLN A 57 -4.38 9.15 5.25
CA GLN A 57 -5.49 9.70 6.02
C GLN A 57 -6.41 10.62 5.19
N PHE A 58 -5.99 10.99 3.98
CA PHE A 58 -6.61 12.04 3.18
C PHE A 58 -7.87 11.59 2.43
N ILE A 59 -8.18 10.30 2.44
CA ILE A 59 -9.35 9.69 1.78
C ILE A 59 -10.66 10.48 1.98
N PRO A 60 -11.00 11.00 3.19
CA PRO A 60 -12.22 11.80 3.38
C PRO A 60 -12.31 13.08 2.55
N ASN A 61 -11.22 13.54 1.94
CA ASN A 61 -11.21 14.77 1.15
C ASN A 61 -11.65 14.55 -0.31
N TRP A 62 -11.64 13.31 -0.80
CA TRP A 62 -12.06 12.98 -2.16
C TRP A 62 -13.17 11.93 -2.24
N GLU A 63 -13.40 11.17 -1.15
CA GLU A 63 -14.41 10.12 -1.17
C GLU A 63 -15.79 10.67 -0.75
N GLN A 64 -16.85 10.05 -1.26
CA GLN A 64 -18.20 10.41 -0.88
C GLN A 64 -18.44 10.11 0.61
N PRO A 65 -18.97 11.07 1.40
CA PRO A 65 -19.18 10.85 2.83
C PRO A 65 -20.06 9.62 3.16
N ALA A 66 -20.96 9.25 2.26
CA ALA A 66 -21.81 8.08 2.44
C ALA A 66 -21.02 6.75 2.38
N HIS A 67 -19.93 6.70 1.58
CA HIS A 67 -19.11 5.51 1.39
C HIS A 67 -18.20 5.20 2.58
N ILE A 68 -17.85 6.23 3.35
CA ILE A 68 -16.92 6.13 4.48
C ILE A 68 -17.58 6.45 5.82
N LYS A 69 -18.93 6.45 5.84
CA LYS A 69 -19.69 6.81 7.03
C LYS A 69 -19.34 5.90 8.22
N GLY A 70 -18.98 6.52 9.34
CA GLY A 70 -18.65 5.80 10.57
C GLY A 70 -17.21 5.31 10.63
N LEU A 71 -16.37 5.67 9.66
CA LEU A 71 -14.94 5.39 9.67
C LEU A 71 -14.14 6.59 10.17
N THR A 72 -13.03 6.30 10.84
CA THR A 72 -12.03 7.27 11.27
C THR A 72 -10.71 6.96 10.56
N PHE A 73 -10.11 7.97 9.97
CA PHE A 73 -8.84 7.90 9.26
C PHE A 73 -7.78 8.67 10.06
N ASN A 74 -6.82 7.96 10.60
CA ASN A 74 -5.74 8.56 11.40
C ASN A 74 -4.49 8.75 10.55
N SER A 75 -3.65 9.72 10.94
CA SER A 75 -2.31 9.90 10.36
C SER A 75 -1.49 8.61 10.46
N ALA A 76 -0.80 8.28 9.37
CA ALA A 76 0.11 7.15 9.33
C ALA A 76 1.29 7.36 10.30
N VAL A 77 1.81 8.59 10.37
CA VAL A 77 2.89 8.98 11.30
C VAL A 77 2.48 8.80 12.76
N GLU A 78 1.32 9.33 13.16
CA GLU A 78 0.86 9.21 14.56
C GLU A 78 0.50 7.76 14.91
N THR A 79 -0.01 6.99 13.96
CA THR A 79 -0.26 5.56 14.14
C THR A 79 1.05 4.79 14.35
N LEU A 80 2.07 5.01 13.51
CA LEU A 80 3.38 4.39 13.66
C LEU A 80 4.03 4.71 14.99
N LYS A 81 3.96 5.96 15.43
CA LYS A 81 4.49 6.38 16.74
C LYS A 81 3.95 5.52 17.90
N CYS A 82 2.68 5.09 17.80
CA CYS A 82 2.06 4.27 18.83
C CYS A 82 2.44 2.79 18.74
N ILE A 83 2.47 2.22 17.51
CA ILE A 83 2.56 0.76 17.36
C ILE A 83 3.96 0.25 17.02
N LEU A 84 4.78 1.06 16.34
CA LEU A 84 6.10 0.65 15.84
C LEU A 84 7.05 0.15 16.93
N PRO A 85 7.16 0.77 18.14
CA PRO A 85 8.05 0.29 19.19
C PRO A 85 7.76 -1.16 19.61
N ASP A 86 6.51 -1.55 19.65
CA ASP A 86 6.13 -2.92 20.02
C ASP A 86 6.34 -3.92 18.87
N VAL A 87 6.17 -3.47 17.62
CA VAL A 87 6.48 -4.29 16.45
C VAL A 87 7.99 -4.53 16.35
N ARG A 88 8.80 -3.47 16.53
CA ARG A 88 10.27 -3.58 16.49
C ARG A 88 10.81 -4.56 17.54
N LYS A 89 10.28 -4.54 18.77
CA LYS A 89 10.68 -5.49 19.83
C LYS A 89 10.41 -6.95 19.50
N LYS A 90 9.43 -7.22 18.64
CA LYS A 90 8.98 -8.58 18.30
C LYS A 90 9.50 -9.09 16.96
N SER A 91 10.29 -8.28 16.26
CA SER A 91 10.70 -8.56 14.88
C SER A 91 12.18 -8.35 14.67
N ASP A 92 12.81 -9.24 13.91
CA ASP A 92 14.16 -9.06 13.40
C ASP A 92 14.16 -8.08 12.22
N VAL A 93 13.08 -8.10 11.41
CA VAL A 93 12.87 -7.20 10.28
C VAL A 93 11.50 -6.52 10.40
N VAL A 94 11.47 -5.21 10.18
CA VAL A 94 10.22 -4.42 10.14
C VAL A 94 9.98 -3.86 8.76
N VAL A 95 8.82 -4.19 8.20
CA VAL A 95 8.33 -3.69 6.91
C VAL A 95 7.11 -2.81 7.16
N VAL A 96 7.14 -1.59 6.67
CA VAL A 96 5.98 -0.70 6.61
C VAL A 96 5.49 -0.66 5.16
N SER A 97 4.23 -1.08 4.95
CA SER A 97 3.54 -0.96 3.67
C SER A 97 2.52 0.17 3.78
N TYR A 98 2.84 1.30 3.16
CA TYR A 98 2.08 2.53 3.23
C TYR A 98 1.51 2.89 1.86
N HIS A 99 0.18 2.85 1.70
CA HIS A 99 -0.49 3.40 0.52
C HIS A 99 -0.60 4.93 0.64
N GLY A 100 0.46 5.59 0.34
CA GLY A 100 0.74 7.01 0.26
C GLY A 100 2.14 7.17 -0.32
N GLY A 101 2.51 8.39 -0.64
CA GLY A 101 3.80 8.71 -1.25
C GLY A 101 4.66 9.62 -0.38
N PHE A 102 5.58 10.32 -1.05
CA PHE A 102 6.51 11.25 -0.44
C PHE A 102 6.13 12.68 -0.81
N GLU A 103 5.81 13.48 0.19
CA GLU A 103 5.47 14.90 0.06
C GLU A 103 6.69 15.78 -0.26
N ARG A 104 7.90 15.22 -0.10
CA ARG A 104 9.18 15.87 -0.39
C ARG A 104 10.02 15.05 -1.34
N SER A 105 10.91 15.73 -2.06
CA SER A 105 11.94 15.08 -2.84
C SER A 105 12.87 14.27 -1.93
N LEU A 106 13.09 13.00 -2.27
CA LEU A 106 14.01 12.14 -1.52
C LEU A 106 15.48 12.57 -1.67
N ASP A 107 15.82 13.37 -2.68
CA ASP A 107 17.18 13.85 -2.91
C ASP A 107 17.44 15.20 -2.24
N THR A 108 16.49 16.13 -2.32
CA THR A 108 16.69 17.53 -1.94
C THR A 108 15.91 17.94 -0.69
N ASP A 109 14.99 17.12 -0.22
CA ASP A 109 14.07 17.35 0.90
C ASP A 109 13.13 18.57 0.72
N ILE A 110 13.08 19.09 -0.52
CA ILE A 110 12.18 20.18 -0.89
C ILE A 110 10.77 19.62 -1.11
N PRO A 111 9.71 20.26 -0.62
CA PRO A 111 8.33 19.86 -0.92
C PRO A 111 8.08 19.76 -2.43
N THR A 112 7.48 18.68 -2.87
CA THR A 112 7.10 18.44 -4.28
C THR A 112 5.62 18.68 -4.54
N GLU A 113 4.87 18.93 -3.46
CA GLU A 113 3.43 19.17 -3.46
C GLU A 113 3.05 20.04 -2.25
N GLU A 114 1.81 20.46 -2.16
CA GLU A 114 1.28 21.11 -0.98
C GLU A 114 1.23 20.12 0.20
N LEU A 115 1.69 20.54 1.37
CA LEU A 115 1.76 19.70 2.56
C LEU A 115 0.40 19.56 3.23
N THR A 116 -0.49 18.81 2.63
CA THR A 116 -1.88 18.60 3.07
C THR A 116 -2.03 17.46 4.07
N GLY A 117 -1.01 16.64 4.24
CA GLY A 117 -1.07 15.37 4.98
C GLY A 117 -1.64 14.21 4.15
N GLU A 118 -1.79 14.39 2.83
CA GLU A 118 -2.14 13.31 1.91
C GLU A 118 -1.01 12.28 1.82
N ASN A 119 0.21 12.77 1.68
CA ASN A 119 1.42 11.95 1.69
C ASN A 119 2.23 12.28 2.95
N GLU A 120 2.64 11.23 3.67
CA GLU A 120 3.40 11.31 4.92
C GLU A 120 4.72 10.50 4.85
N GLY A 121 5.13 10.07 3.65
CA GLY A 121 6.28 9.16 3.47
C GLY A 121 7.61 9.77 3.91
N SER A 122 7.83 11.06 3.68
CA SER A 122 9.04 11.76 4.12
C SER A 122 9.07 11.89 5.64
N ASP A 123 7.95 12.26 6.26
CA ASP A 123 7.80 12.33 7.73
C ASP A 123 7.99 10.96 8.38
N ILE A 124 7.45 9.88 7.78
CA ILE A 124 7.66 8.50 8.24
C ILE A 124 9.16 8.17 8.22
N LEU A 125 9.82 8.44 7.11
CA LEU A 125 11.24 8.15 6.95
C LEU A 125 12.10 8.97 7.93
N GLU A 126 11.84 10.26 8.07
CA GLU A 126 12.58 11.13 8.97
C GLU A 126 12.50 10.67 10.43
N ARG A 127 11.30 10.34 10.89
CA ARG A 127 11.06 10.03 12.32
C ARG A 127 11.39 8.60 12.70
N PHE A 128 11.22 7.64 11.76
CA PHE A 128 11.21 6.21 12.12
C PHE A 128 12.24 5.36 11.37
N HIS A 129 13.14 5.95 10.57
CA HIS A 129 14.12 5.19 9.77
C HIS A 129 14.97 4.22 10.60
N LYS A 130 15.17 4.47 11.90
CA LYS A 130 15.96 3.59 12.80
C LYS A 130 15.21 2.30 13.17
N ASP A 131 13.88 2.32 13.06
CA ASP A 131 13.01 1.22 13.47
C ASP A 131 12.33 0.53 12.28
N ILE A 132 12.50 1.07 11.06
CA ILE A 132 11.94 0.55 9.81
C ILE A 132 13.07 0.08 8.90
N ASP A 133 13.06 -1.19 8.51
CA ASP A 133 14.05 -1.74 7.58
C ASP A 133 13.63 -1.57 6.12
N VAL A 134 12.32 -1.67 5.85
CA VAL A 134 11.73 -1.54 4.50
C VAL A 134 10.50 -0.65 4.55
N LEU A 135 10.45 0.36 3.68
CA LEU A 135 9.29 1.21 3.44
C LEU A 135 8.78 1.01 2.01
N ILE A 136 7.63 0.37 1.89
CA ILE A 136 6.90 0.19 0.64
C ILE A 136 5.89 1.32 0.54
N THR A 137 5.90 2.07 -0.58
CA THR A 137 4.98 3.18 -0.82
C THR A 137 4.21 2.98 -2.13
N GLY A 138 3.21 3.82 -2.38
CA GLY A 138 2.37 3.78 -3.57
C GLY A 138 1.74 5.13 -3.87
N HIS A 139 0.49 5.14 -4.35
CA HIS A 139 -0.37 6.30 -4.53
C HIS A 139 0.08 7.31 -5.60
N GLN A 140 1.31 7.81 -5.50
CA GLN A 140 1.84 8.83 -6.43
C GLN A 140 2.31 8.26 -7.79
N HIS A 141 2.29 6.94 -7.99
CA HIS A 141 2.70 6.26 -9.23
C HIS A 141 4.16 6.57 -9.66
N ARG A 142 5.05 6.82 -8.69
CA ARG A 142 6.47 7.09 -8.97
C ARG A 142 7.28 5.79 -9.02
N ASP A 143 8.36 5.82 -9.78
CA ASP A 143 9.34 4.74 -9.84
C ASP A 143 10.47 5.04 -8.85
N ILE A 144 10.42 4.40 -7.67
CA ILE A 144 11.40 4.63 -6.61
C ILE A 144 11.98 3.29 -6.16
N ALA A 145 13.31 3.18 -6.19
CA ALA A 145 14.06 2.08 -5.56
C ALA A 145 15.39 2.62 -5.04
N MET A 146 15.53 2.74 -3.73
CA MET A 146 16.74 3.30 -3.13
C MET A 146 16.92 2.88 -1.67
N ILE A 147 18.10 3.12 -1.14
CA ILE A 147 18.37 3.08 0.29
C ILE A 147 18.57 4.52 0.76
N LYS A 148 17.78 4.95 1.74
CA LYS A 148 17.94 6.26 2.38
C LYS A 148 17.80 6.12 3.88
N ASN A 149 18.70 6.75 4.64
CA ASN A 149 18.78 6.67 6.10
C ASN A 149 18.75 5.22 6.61
N ASP A 150 19.43 4.33 5.93
CA ASP A 150 19.46 2.88 6.19
C ASP A 150 18.09 2.16 6.03
N THR A 151 17.10 2.79 5.45
CA THR A 151 15.82 2.17 5.10
C THR A 151 15.78 1.85 3.60
N ALA A 152 15.40 0.61 3.25
CA ALA A 152 15.13 0.24 1.87
C ALA A 152 13.76 0.78 1.45
N ILE A 153 13.72 1.64 0.44
CA ILE A 153 12.51 2.30 -0.06
C ILE A 153 12.16 1.72 -1.42
N ILE A 154 10.87 1.42 -1.64
CA ILE A 154 10.37 0.93 -2.92
C ILE A 154 8.98 1.48 -3.25
N GLN A 155 8.80 1.96 -4.48
CA GLN A 155 7.51 2.31 -5.08
C GLN A 155 7.55 1.91 -6.56
N PRO A 156 6.80 0.87 -6.98
CA PRO A 156 6.95 0.28 -8.32
C PRO A 156 5.98 0.88 -9.36
N GLY A 157 5.95 2.20 -9.48
CA GLY A 157 5.19 2.86 -10.53
C GLY A 157 3.70 2.53 -10.58
N THR A 158 3.19 2.29 -11.76
CA THR A 158 1.76 2.04 -12.01
C THR A 158 1.53 1.00 -13.11
N ARG A 159 0.28 0.51 -13.23
CA ARG A 159 -0.21 -0.40 -14.28
C ARG A 159 0.49 -1.76 -14.36
N GLY A 160 1.25 -2.16 -13.31
CA GLY A 160 1.93 -3.44 -13.30
C GLY A 160 3.06 -3.58 -14.33
N THR A 161 3.61 -2.47 -14.83
CA THR A 161 4.76 -2.48 -15.76
C THR A 161 6.05 -2.89 -15.08
N GLU A 162 6.09 -2.79 -13.76
CA GLU A 162 7.23 -3.14 -12.92
C GLU A 162 6.76 -3.79 -11.61
N PHE A 163 7.65 -4.53 -10.99
CA PHE A 163 7.51 -4.90 -9.59
C PHE A 163 8.74 -4.50 -8.78
N GLY A 164 8.51 -4.18 -7.51
CA GLY A 164 9.58 -3.84 -6.59
C GLY A 164 10.20 -5.08 -5.96
N LYS A 165 11.54 -5.13 -5.91
CA LYS A 165 12.30 -6.18 -5.24
C LYS A 165 13.21 -5.56 -4.20
N VAL A 166 12.98 -5.91 -2.92
CA VAL A 166 13.90 -5.60 -1.82
C VAL A 166 14.58 -6.88 -1.38
N THR A 167 15.90 -6.84 -1.25
CA THR A 167 16.71 -7.95 -0.74
C THR A 167 17.42 -7.49 0.52
N LEU A 168 17.28 -8.25 1.60
CA LEU A 168 17.98 -8.05 2.86
C LEU A 168 18.90 -9.23 3.12
N THR A 169 20.13 -8.96 3.46
CA THR A 169 21.09 -10.00 3.92
C THR A 169 21.24 -9.85 5.44
N LEU A 170 21.08 -10.98 6.15
CA LEU A 170 21.21 -11.02 7.59
C LEU A 170 22.40 -11.93 7.98
N ASP A 171 23.08 -11.59 9.08
CA ASP A 171 24.08 -12.44 9.69
C ASP A 171 23.44 -13.50 10.61
N HIS A 172 24.28 -14.33 11.22
CA HIS A 172 23.84 -15.40 12.13
C HIS A 172 23.26 -14.90 13.47
N GLU A 173 23.40 -13.60 13.77
CA GLU A 173 22.78 -12.92 14.92
C GLU A 173 21.51 -12.17 14.52
N HIS A 174 20.99 -12.44 13.32
CA HIS A 174 19.79 -11.82 12.73
C HIS A 174 19.94 -10.30 12.47
N ARG A 175 21.16 -9.76 12.42
CA ARG A 175 21.39 -8.35 12.09
C ARG A 175 21.44 -8.18 10.56
N ILE A 176 20.76 -7.18 10.04
CA ILE A 176 20.84 -6.85 8.63
C ILE A 176 22.21 -6.28 8.31
N THR A 177 22.91 -6.91 7.36
CA THR A 177 24.26 -6.54 6.93
C THR A 177 24.30 -5.88 5.55
N ASP A 178 23.25 -6.10 4.73
CA ASP A 178 23.11 -5.48 3.42
C ASP A 178 21.63 -5.29 3.07
N LYS A 179 21.32 -4.22 2.35
CA LYS A 179 19.98 -3.89 1.84
C LYS A 179 20.08 -3.48 0.38
N GLN A 180 19.23 -4.03 -0.46
CA GLN A 180 19.12 -3.67 -1.87
C GLN A 180 17.65 -3.44 -2.22
N SER A 181 17.40 -2.38 -2.98
CA SER A 181 16.08 -2.04 -3.52
C SER A 181 16.19 -1.85 -5.01
N THR A 182 15.37 -2.55 -5.80
CA THR A 182 15.42 -2.50 -7.27
C THR A 182 14.01 -2.58 -7.85
N LEU A 183 13.80 -1.89 -8.98
CA LEU A 183 12.64 -2.08 -9.84
C LEU A 183 12.99 -3.10 -10.92
N VAL A 184 12.07 -4.01 -11.18
CA VAL A 184 12.21 -5.06 -12.18
C VAL A 184 11.06 -4.92 -13.17
N SER A 185 11.39 -4.60 -14.41
CA SER A 185 10.40 -4.44 -15.48
C SER A 185 9.72 -5.77 -15.82
N VAL A 186 8.41 -5.74 -16.00
CA VAL A 186 7.63 -6.87 -16.49
C VAL A 186 7.72 -6.86 -18.02
N PRO A 187 8.23 -7.93 -18.67
CA PRO A 187 8.33 -7.97 -20.12
C PRO A 187 6.95 -7.86 -20.77
N SER A 188 6.78 -6.93 -21.72
CA SER A 188 5.52 -6.70 -22.43
C SER A 188 5.01 -7.88 -23.28
N HIS A 189 5.88 -8.88 -23.52
CA HIS A 189 5.58 -10.06 -24.32
C HIS A 189 5.37 -11.33 -23.49
N LEU A 190 5.19 -11.20 -22.16
CA LEU A 190 4.78 -12.34 -21.34
C LEU A 190 3.40 -12.80 -21.81
N SER A 191 3.39 -13.90 -22.58
CA SER A 191 2.17 -14.65 -22.86
C SER A 191 1.73 -15.32 -21.56
N LEU A 192 0.77 -14.72 -20.88
CA LEU A 192 0.10 -15.38 -19.78
C LEU A 192 -0.79 -16.47 -20.36
N THR A 193 -0.51 -17.73 -20.02
CA THR A 193 -1.48 -18.79 -20.22
C THR A 193 -2.56 -18.63 -19.16
N LEU A 194 -3.62 -17.90 -19.52
CA LEU A 194 -4.78 -17.73 -18.65
C LEU A 194 -5.52 -19.05 -18.52
N SER A 195 -6.07 -19.31 -17.36
CA SER A 195 -6.98 -20.45 -17.18
C SER A 195 -8.28 -20.24 -17.98
N ASN A 196 -9.04 -21.29 -18.25
CA ASN A 196 -10.34 -21.16 -18.91
C ASN A 196 -11.31 -20.24 -18.13
N ASN A 197 -11.21 -20.22 -16.80
CA ASN A 197 -12.01 -19.32 -15.95
C ASN A 197 -11.61 -17.86 -16.14
N ASP A 198 -10.31 -17.57 -16.27
CA ASP A 198 -9.81 -16.21 -16.49
C ASP A 198 -10.24 -15.69 -17.86
N HIS A 199 -10.22 -16.55 -18.90
CA HIS A 199 -10.72 -16.21 -20.22
C HIS A 199 -12.23 -15.93 -20.20
N SER A 200 -13.02 -16.72 -19.46
CA SER A 200 -14.47 -16.49 -19.33
C SER A 200 -14.75 -15.15 -18.67
N LEU A 201 -14.04 -14.82 -17.58
CA LEU A 201 -14.18 -13.54 -16.88
C LEU A 201 -13.80 -12.34 -17.78
N LEU A 202 -12.72 -12.46 -18.53
CA LEU A 202 -12.29 -11.40 -19.45
C LEU A 202 -13.33 -11.16 -20.54
N ASN A 203 -13.89 -12.23 -21.14
CA ASN A 203 -14.94 -12.12 -22.15
C ASN A 203 -16.21 -11.46 -21.56
N GLU A 204 -16.63 -11.84 -20.35
CA GLU A 204 -17.75 -11.19 -19.66
C GLU A 204 -17.52 -9.70 -19.41
N LEU A 205 -16.28 -9.31 -19.05
CA LEU A 205 -15.92 -7.90 -18.85
C LEU A 205 -15.89 -7.12 -20.16
N GLU A 206 -15.37 -7.71 -21.24
CA GLU A 206 -15.37 -7.10 -22.58
C GLU A 206 -16.81 -6.93 -23.10
N ASP A 207 -17.65 -7.95 -22.98
CA ASP A 207 -19.07 -7.89 -23.35
C ASP A 207 -19.82 -6.81 -22.56
N TRP A 208 -19.51 -6.67 -21.26
CA TRP A 208 -20.08 -5.62 -20.43
C TRP A 208 -19.60 -4.21 -20.82
N LEU A 209 -18.31 -4.04 -21.16
CA LEU A 209 -17.75 -2.76 -21.61
C LEU A 209 -18.32 -2.33 -22.96
N ASP A 210 -18.64 -3.27 -23.83
CA ASP A 210 -19.24 -3.02 -25.16
C ASP A 210 -20.76 -2.83 -25.12
N THR A 211 -21.38 -2.99 -23.94
CA THR A 211 -22.82 -2.78 -23.78
C THR A 211 -23.18 -1.30 -23.85
N ASP A 212 -24.12 -0.96 -24.72
CA ASP A 212 -24.67 0.39 -24.83
C ASP A 212 -25.31 0.82 -23.51
N ILE A 213 -24.78 1.89 -22.89
CA ILE A 213 -25.32 2.46 -21.63
C ILE A 213 -26.58 3.24 -21.91
N THR A 214 -26.61 3.97 -23.02
CA THR A 214 -27.77 4.76 -23.47
C THR A 214 -27.63 5.10 -24.95
N THR A 215 -28.77 5.38 -25.60
CA THR A 215 -28.80 5.97 -26.92
C THR A 215 -29.21 7.42 -26.83
N LEU A 216 -28.37 8.31 -27.34
CA LEU A 216 -28.70 9.73 -27.38
C LEU A 216 -29.75 9.98 -28.48
N SER A 217 -30.82 10.67 -28.13
CA SER A 217 -31.88 11.05 -29.10
C SER A 217 -31.47 12.20 -30.01
N GLU A 218 -30.45 12.96 -29.62
CA GLU A 218 -29.87 14.07 -30.39
C GLU A 218 -28.33 14.07 -30.21
N PRO A 219 -27.57 14.56 -31.22
CA PRO A 219 -26.13 14.66 -31.10
C PRO A 219 -25.77 15.66 -30.01
N MET A 220 -24.74 15.32 -29.20
CA MET A 220 -24.12 16.28 -28.30
C MET A 220 -23.39 17.33 -29.15
N LEU A 221 -23.76 18.60 -28.98
CA LEU A 221 -23.12 19.75 -29.61
C LEU A 221 -21.82 20.13 -28.90
#